data_782fa89c4a1a6023035ff92a7920b91b
#
_entry.id   782fa89c4a1a6023035ff92a7920b91b
#
_cell.length_a   1.000
_cell.length_b   1.000
_cell.length_c   1.000
_cell.angle_alpha   90.00
_cell.angle_beta   90.00
_cell.angle_gamma   90.00
#
_symmetry.space_group_name_H-M   'P 1'
#
loop_
_entity.id
_entity.type
_entity.pdbx_description
1 polymer ?
#
loop_
_entity_poly.entity_id
_entity_poly.type
_entity_poly.pdbx_seq_one_letter_code
_entity_poly.pdbx_strand_id
1 'polypeptide(L)'
;MNSLLRLAPIVCALSFAHAADLKPETAAAFDHYVKLTEEGIDKRTGSDFLLLETNAKQKTLVWLGQNVIEPKKTLDQGREIDIPDGLLQDWIADIFLERETVDRVRDFLLNFADYKNYFKQQIIESKLVKRDGDHFDAFLRLSKRQVTPIVLNTQLSALYKSVDPTRASIVCRSTHIAEVAHPNKKSTYDQERSAEDAAGYLYRLNFYYRLHQTDDGLYVELELISLSRPGGGLHPGRFLSGFESLPRDLVEAFLDGLRDAFPLRH
;
A
#
# COMPACT_ATOMS: atom_id res chain seq x y z
N MET A 1 45.78 5.49 -54.74
CA MET A 1 44.37 4.96 -54.73
C MET A 1 44.06 4.60 -53.27
N ASN A 2 43.49 5.56 -52.53
CA ASN A 2 43.17 5.41 -51.10
C ASN A 2 41.70 4.98 -50.96
N SER A 3 41.49 3.77 -50.50
CA SER A 3 40.18 3.26 -50.17
C SER A 3 39.85 3.59 -48.72
N LEU A 4 39.02 4.59 -48.48
CA LEU A 4 38.47 4.94 -47.16
C LEU A 4 37.32 4.01 -46.84
N LEU A 5 37.58 3.06 -45.93
CA LEU A 5 36.52 2.26 -45.27
C LEU A 5 35.73 3.20 -44.35
N ARG A 6 34.48 3.46 -44.68
CA ARG A 6 33.52 4.14 -43.78
C ARG A 6 32.95 3.10 -42.82
N LEU A 7 33.35 3.16 -41.54
CA LEU A 7 32.66 2.49 -40.44
C LEU A 7 31.34 3.24 -40.21
N ALA A 8 30.22 2.57 -40.41
CA ALA A 8 28.91 3.03 -39.96
C ALA A 8 28.75 2.69 -38.45
N PRO A 9 28.32 3.62 -37.61
CA PRO A 9 28.03 3.29 -36.25
C PRO A 9 26.77 2.43 -36.16
N ILE A 10 26.89 1.21 -35.65
CA ILE A 10 25.75 0.39 -35.22
C ILE A 10 25.17 1.05 -33.98
N VAL A 11 24.07 1.78 -34.18
CA VAL A 11 23.22 2.24 -33.06
C VAL A 11 22.48 1.01 -32.56
N CYS A 12 22.97 0.39 -31.50
CA CYS A 12 22.21 -0.57 -30.72
C CYS A 12 21.03 0.19 -30.08
N ALA A 13 19.88 0.14 -30.71
CA ALA A 13 18.62 0.50 -30.05
C ALA A 13 18.40 -0.53 -28.92
N LEU A 14 18.72 -0.16 -27.71
CA LEU A 14 18.25 -0.84 -26.51
C LEU A 14 16.73 -0.70 -26.49
N SER A 15 16.05 -1.68 -27.06
CA SER A 15 14.62 -1.87 -26.85
C SER A 15 14.46 -2.19 -25.37
N PHE A 16 14.14 -1.19 -24.56
CA PHE A 16 13.56 -1.41 -23.25
C PHE A 16 12.27 -2.18 -23.50
N ALA A 17 12.26 -3.47 -23.20
CA ALA A 17 11.06 -4.27 -23.15
C ALA A 17 10.14 -3.61 -22.12
N HIS A 18 9.09 -2.97 -22.61
CA HIS A 18 8.08 -2.35 -21.77
C HIS A 18 7.21 -3.47 -21.26
N ALA A 19 7.25 -3.63 -19.96
CA ALA A 19 6.28 -4.43 -19.24
C ALA A 19 4.86 -3.97 -19.60
N ALA A 20 3.82 -4.77 -19.53
CA ALA A 20 2.40 -4.39 -19.77
C ALA A 20 1.96 -3.41 -18.70
N ASP A 21 2.15 -2.31 -19.07
CA ASP A 21 3.16 -1.39 -18.54
C ASP A 21 2.31 -0.33 -17.93
N LEU A 22 2.52 -0.13 -16.65
CA LEU A 22 2.22 1.16 -16.05
C LEU A 22 2.81 2.22 -17.00
N LYS A 23 1.96 2.92 -17.73
CA LYS A 23 2.42 3.95 -18.67
C LYS A 23 3.20 5.02 -17.93
N PRO A 24 4.24 5.61 -18.51
CA PRO A 24 5.02 6.65 -17.86
C PRO A 24 4.18 7.82 -17.34
N GLU A 25 3.15 8.23 -18.10
CA GLU A 25 2.21 9.29 -17.70
C GLU A 25 1.37 8.89 -16.49
N THR A 26 0.91 7.63 -16.40
CA THR A 26 0.16 7.09 -15.26
C THR A 26 1.04 7.03 -14.02
N ALA A 27 2.28 6.55 -14.17
CA ALA A 27 3.26 6.51 -13.09
C ALA A 27 3.56 7.91 -12.55
N ALA A 28 3.84 8.88 -13.45
CA ALA A 28 4.13 10.26 -13.07
C ALA A 28 2.95 10.94 -12.35
N ALA A 29 1.71 10.70 -12.80
CA ALA A 29 0.51 11.23 -12.17
C ALA A 29 0.31 10.62 -10.77
N PHE A 30 0.53 9.32 -10.60
CA PHE A 30 0.51 8.65 -9.30
C PHE A 30 1.59 9.20 -8.37
N ASP A 31 2.83 9.33 -8.84
CA ASP A 31 3.94 9.85 -8.04
C ASP A 31 3.68 11.29 -7.61
N HIS A 32 3.05 12.11 -8.47
CA HIS A 32 2.62 13.46 -8.13
C HIS A 32 1.53 13.46 -7.03
N TYR A 33 0.53 12.58 -7.14
CA TYR A 33 -0.51 12.40 -6.12
C TYR A 33 0.10 12.03 -4.76
N VAL A 34 0.97 11.01 -4.76
CA VAL A 34 1.66 10.53 -3.55
C VAL A 34 2.50 11.65 -2.93
N LYS A 35 3.26 12.38 -3.73
CA LYS A 35 4.06 13.52 -3.25
C LYS A 35 3.21 14.57 -2.53
N LEU A 36 2.09 14.99 -3.13
CA LEU A 36 1.19 15.98 -2.50
C LEU A 36 0.55 15.42 -1.22
N THR A 37 0.20 14.14 -1.20
CA THR A 37 -0.32 13.48 0.00
C THR A 37 0.72 13.48 1.11
N GLU A 38 1.95 13.08 0.82
CA GLU A 38 3.05 13.05 1.78
C GLU A 38 3.39 14.45 2.30
N GLU A 39 3.42 15.47 1.43
CA GLU A 39 3.58 16.87 1.84
C GLU A 39 2.45 17.34 2.77
N GLY A 40 1.21 16.86 2.53
CA GLY A 40 0.07 17.12 3.41
C GLY A 40 0.21 16.43 4.76
N ILE A 41 0.66 15.17 4.77
CA ILE A 41 0.95 14.40 5.98
C ILE A 41 2.05 15.10 6.81
N ASP A 42 3.16 15.51 6.18
CA ASP A 42 4.29 16.11 6.86
C ASP A 42 3.99 17.50 7.47
N LYS A 43 3.02 18.22 6.91
CA LYS A 43 2.56 19.50 7.45
C LYS A 43 1.75 19.36 8.73
N ARG A 44 1.13 18.20 8.96
CA ARG A 44 0.32 17.92 10.15
C ARG A 44 1.23 17.54 11.33
N THR A 45 1.59 18.46 12.18
CA THR A 45 2.54 18.25 13.29
C THR A 45 1.97 18.60 14.65
N GLY A 46 0.84 19.30 14.70
CA GLY A 46 0.20 19.81 15.91
C GLY A 46 -1.04 19.03 16.35
N SER A 47 -2.10 19.76 16.66
CA SER A 47 -3.43 19.23 17.02
C SER A 47 -4.18 18.62 15.81
N ASP A 48 -3.61 18.68 14.66
CA ASP A 48 -4.04 18.09 13.38
C ASP A 48 -3.16 16.89 12.98
N PHE A 49 -2.37 16.36 13.91
CA PHE A 49 -1.46 15.25 13.64
C PHE A 49 -2.20 14.06 13.00
N LEU A 50 -3.34 13.67 13.52
CA LEU A 50 -4.30 12.80 12.85
C LEU A 50 -5.41 13.66 12.23
N LEU A 51 -5.90 13.31 11.04
CA LEU A 51 -7.06 13.99 10.44
C LEU A 51 -8.30 13.88 11.32
N LEU A 52 -8.46 12.74 11.98
CA LEU A 52 -9.48 12.47 12.97
C LEU A 52 -9.58 13.57 14.05
N GLU A 53 -8.46 14.17 14.43
CA GLU A 53 -8.42 15.19 15.51
C GLU A 53 -9.10 16.50 15.10
N THR A 54 -9.29 16.71 13.80
CA THR A 54 -10.03 17.86 13.27
C THR A 54 -11.55 17.63 13.23
N ASN A 55 -12.01 16.38 13.49
CA ASN A 55 -13.41 15.98 13.45
C ASN A 55 -13.88 15.38 14.79
N ALA A 56 -14.39 16.20 15.69
CA ALA A 56 -14.78 15.77 17.04
C ALA A 56 -15.84 14.65 17.03
N LYS A 57 -16.77 14.64 16.06
CA LYS A 57 -17.80 13.60 15.94
C LYS A 57 -17.16 12.26 15.59
N GLN A 58 -16.29 12.23 14.59
CA GLN A 58 -15.60 11.02 14.15
C GLN A 58 -14.68 10.50 15.26
N LYS A 59 -13.94 11.40 15.92
CA LYS A 59 -13.09 11.05 17.07
C LYS A 59 -13.88 10.35 18.18
N THR A 60 -15.09 10.86 18.49
CA THR A 60 -15.97 10.23 19.49
C THR A 60 -16.41 8.83 19.05
N LEU A 61 -16.77 8.61 17.78
CA LEU A 61 -17.17 7.29 17.29
C LEU A 61 -16.01 6.29 17.38
N VAL A 62 -14.81 6.73 16.99
CA VAL A 62 -13.60 5.89 17.05
C VAL A 62 -13.24 5.57 18.52
N TRP A 63 -13.33 6.54 19.43
CA TRP A 63 -13.11 6.32 20.85
C TRP A 63 -14.11 5.32 21.46
N LEU A 64 -15.37 5.31 20.98
CA LEU A 64 -16.41 4.35 21.36
C LEU A 64 -16.19 2.95 20.73
N GLY A 65 -15.08 2.71 20.07
CA GLY A 65 -14.69 1.42 19.50
C GLY A 65 -15.18 1.16 18.08
N GLN A 66 -15.75 2.16 17.40
CA GLN A 66 -16.10 2.02 15.97
C GLN A 66 -14.85 2.22 15.11
N ASN A 67 -14.67 1.35 14.12
CA ASN A 67 -13.70 1.59 13.06
C ASN A 67 -14.31 2.54 12.04
N VAL A 68 -13.58 3.54 11.61
CA VAL A 68 -14.00 4.45 10.54
C VAL A 68 -13.11 4.19 9.32
N ILE A 69 -13.72 3.99 8.15
CA ILE A 69 -13.02 3.79 6.87
C ILE A 69 -13.72 4.65 5.84
N GLU A 70 -13.00 5.59 5.26
CA GLU A 70 -13.54 6.55 4.30
C GLU A 70 -12.63 6.66 3.07
N PRO A 71 -13.21 6.88 1.87
CA PRO A 71 -12.40 7.25 0.71
C PRO A 71 -11.84 8.66 0.93
N LYS A 72 -10.60 8.86 0.56
CA LYS A 72 -9.91 10.15 0.60
C LYS A 72 -9.51 10.60 -0.79
N LYS A 73 -9.31 11.89 -0.97
CA LYS A 73 -8.79 12.49 -2.20
C LYS A 73 -7.78 13.57 -1.85
N THR A 74 -6.61 13.46 -2.44
CA THR A 74 -5.63 14.55 -2.45
C THR A 74 -5.88 15.42 -3.67
N LEU A 75 -5.92 16.73 -3.46
CA LEU A 75 -6.20 17.71 -4.50
C LEU A 75 -4.93 18.50 -4.83
N ASP A 76 -4.73 18.81 -6.11
CA ASP A 76 -3.73 19.77 -6.56
C ASP A 76 -4.41 21.11 -6.81
N GLN A 77 -4.07 22.13 -6.02
CA GLN A 77 -4.67 23.48 -6.08
C GLN A 77 -6.20 23.46 -6.10
N GLY A 78 -6.80 22.56 -5.31
CA GLY A 78 -8.26 22.42 -5.20
C GLY A 78 -8.92 21.60 -6.32
N ARG A 79 -8.15 20.98 -7.22
CA ARG A 79 -8.64 20.13 -8.32
C ARG A 79 -8.24 18.68 -8.13
N GLU A 80 -9.09 17.76 -8.57
CA GLU A 80 -8.75 16.34 -8.64
C GLU A 80 -7.58 16.13 -9.61
N ILE A 81 -6.71 15.21 -9.25
CA ILE A 81 -5.56 14.80 -10.08
C ILE A 81 -6.06 13.69 -11.00
N ASP A 82 -5.99 13.90 -12.30
CA ASP A 82 -6.30 12.86 -13.28
C ASP A 82 -5.17 11.84 -13.33
N ILE A 83 -5.52 10.56 -13.33
CA ILE A 83 -4.58 9.44 -13.43
C ILE A 83 -4.85 8.72 -14.77
N PRO A 84 -4.21 9.10 -15.85
CA PRO A 84 -4.47 8.53 -17.17
C PRO A 84 -4.30 7.01 -17.16
N ASP A 85 -5.28 6.27 -17.68
CA ASP A 85 -5.26 4.80 -17.75
C ASP A 85 -4.99 4.08 -16.41
N GLY A 86 -5.17 4.78 -15.28
CA GLY A 86 -4.99 4.26 -13.93
C GLY A 86 -6.25 4.36 -13.07
N LEU A 87 -6.45 3.40 -12.17
CA LEU A 87 -7.41 3.48 -11.08
C LEU A 87 -6.62 3.71 -9.78
N LEU A 88 -6.63 4.96 -9.32
CA LEU A 88 -6.12 5.32 -8.01
C LEU A 88 -7.21 5.16 -6.98
N GLN A 89 -6.89 4.51 -5.88
CA GLN A 89 -7.73 4.45 -4.69
C GLN A 89 -6.93 4.91 -3.49
N ASP A 90 -7.53 5.82 -2.72
CA ASP A 90 -6.98 6.36 -1.48
C ASP A 90 -8.03 6.18 -0.39
N TRP A 91 -7.69 5.43 0.64
CA TRP A 91 -8.54 5.11 1.78
C TRP A 91 -7.88 5.56 3.06
N ILE A 92 -8.62 6.24 3.90
CA ILE A 92 -8.20 6.57 5.27
C ILE A 92 -9.04 5.82 6.27
N ALA A 93 -8.42 5.35 7.33
CA ALA A 93 -9.07 4.60 8.38
C ALA A 93 -8.52 4.95 9.75
N ASP A 94 -9.40 4.94 10.74
CA ASP A 94 -9.11 5.27 12.12
C ASP A 94 -9.60 4.19 13.07
N ILE A 95 -8.77 3.88 14.07
CA ILE A 95 -9.08 2.98 15.18
C ILE A 95 -8.51 3.53 16.48
N PHE A 96 -9.23 3.30 17.59
CA PHE A 96 -8.73 3.53 18.94
C PHE A 96 -8.43 2.20 19.64
N LEU A 97 -7.26 2.10 20.25
CA LEU A 97 -6.77 0.95 21.00
C LEU A 97 -6.63 1.34 22.48
N GLU A 98 -7.57 0.86 23.30
CA GLU A 98 -7.66 1.22 24.72
C GLU A 98 -6.41 0.77 25.47
N ARG A 99 -5.83 1.68 26.27
CA ARG A 99 -4.63 1.45 27.12
C ARG A 99 -3.40 0.97 26.36
N GLU A 100 -3.36 1.16 25.05
CA GLU A 100 -2.21 0.79 24.25
C GLU A 100 -1.23 1.96 24.09
N THR A 101 0.02 1.60 23.78
CA THR A 101 1.13 2.55 23.66
C THR A 101 1.70 2.56 22.24
N VAL A 102 2.36 3.66 21.87
CA VAL A 102 3.09 3.77 20.61
C VAL A 102 4.04 2.58 20.41
N ASP A 103 4.83 2.23 21.45
CA ASP A 103 5.84 1.18 21.34
C ASP A 103 5.23 -0.20 21.03
N ARG A 104 4.16 -0.57 21.74
CA ARG A 104 3.53 -1.88 21.54
C ARG A 104 2.90 -2.02 20.16
N VAL A 105 2.21 -0.97 19.69
CA VAL A 105 1.55 -1.01 18.39
C VAL A 105 2.57 -0.86 17.27
N ARG A 106 3.62 -0.03 17.45
CA ARG A 106 4.77 0.00 16.51
C ARG A 106 5.39 -1.37 16.34
N ASP A 107 5.68 -2.09 17.43
CA ASP A 107 6.30 -3.40 17.39
C ASP A 107 5.43 -4.42 16.65
N PHE A 108 4.11 -4.33 16.81
CA PHE A 108 3.16 -5.13 16.05
C PHE A 108 3.18 -4.78 14.56
N LEU A 109 3.10 -3.46 14.21
CA LEU A 109 3.07 -3.00 12.83
C LEU A 109 4.39 -3.21 12.07
N LEU A 110 5.53 -3.31 12.76
CA LEU A 110 6.83 -3.58 12.15
C LEU A 110 7.20 -5.07 12.17
N ASN A 111 6.39 -5.93 12.79
CA ASN A 111 6.59 -7.37 12.78
C ASN A 111 6.07 -8.02 11.49
N PHE A 112 6.67 -7.64 10.37
CA PHE A 112 6.29 -8.15 9.05
C PHE A 112 6.34 -9.66 8.93
N ALA A 113 7.19 -10.35 9.71
CA ALA A 113 7.31 -11.81 9.66
C ALA A 113 6.00 -12.54 10.06
N ASP A 114 5.20 -11.90 10.92
CA ASP A 114 3.97 -12.48 11.46
C ASP A 114 2.69 -11.98 10.79
N TYR A 115 2.76 -11.10 9.80
CA TYR A 115 1.59 -10.59 9.10
C TYR A 115 0.67 -11.69 8.57
N LYS A 116 1.22 -12.79 8.06
CA LYS A 116 0.44 -13.98 7.63
C LYS A 116 -0.40 -14.62 8.76
N ASN A 117 -0.07 -14.36 10.03
CA ASN A 117 -0.78 -14.89 11.19
C ASN A 117 -1.91 -13.95 11.63
N TYR A 118 -1.76 -12.65 11.40
CA TYR A 118 -2.73 -11.62 11.77
C TYR A 118 -3.71 -11.31 10.63
N PHE A 119 -3.24 -11.27 9.38
CA PHE A 119 -4.02 -10.86 8.20
C PHE A 119 -4.28 -12.04 7.25
N LYS A 120 -4.67 -13.19 7.80
CA LYS A 120 -4.76 -14.50 7.13
C LYS A 120 -5.61 -14.55 5.86
N GLN A 121 -6.57 -13.64 5.72
CA GLN A 121 -7.46 -13.64 4.56
C GLN A 121 -6.80 -13.01 3.35
N GLN A 122 -5.93 -12.01 3.56
CA GLN A 122 -5.28 -11.21 2.53
C GLN A 122 -3.79 -11.51 2.37
N ILE A 123 -3.13 -11.99 3.44
CA ILE A 123 -1.68 -12.25 3.43
C ILE A 123 -1.43 -13.73 3.71
N ILE A 124 -0.97 -14.46 2.69
CA ILE A 124 -0.73 -15.90 2.77
C ILE A 124 0.74 -16.28 3.03
N GLU A 125 1.64 -15.32 2.85
CA GLU A 125 3.04 -15.42 3.22
C GLU A 125 3.58 -14.03 3.58
N SER A 126 4.46 -13.96 4.57
CA SER A 126 5.10 -12.72 4.97
C SER A 126 6.50 -13.00 5.52
N LYS A 127 7.44 -12.10 5.24
CA LYS A 127 8.83 -12.20 5.69
C LYS A 127 9.39 -10.80 5.95
N LEU A 128 10.14 -10.65 7.02
CA LEU A 128 11.11 -9.56 7.14
C LEU A 128 12.35 -9.97 6.33
N VAL A 129 12.68 -9.20 5.29
CA VAL A 129 13.83 -9.47 4.40
C VAL A 129 15.10 -8.84 4.97
N LYS A 130 15.00 -7.56 5.41
CA LYS A 130 16.12 -6.82 5.98
C LYS A 130 15.60 -5.80 7.00
N ARG A 131 16.43 -5.54 8.02
CA ARG A 131 16.27 -4.41 8.92
C ARG A 131 17.61 -3.65 9.01
N ASP A 132 17.53 -2.31 8.92
CA ASP A 132 18.67 -1.42 9.07
C ASP A 132 18.22 -0.18 9.86
N GLY A 133 18.42 -0.24 11.18
CA GLY A 133 17.86 0.76 12.10
C GLY A 133 16.34 0.81 12.04
N ASP A 134 15.82 1.96 11.59
CA ASP A 134 14.39 2.24 11.41
C ASP A 134 13.86 1.91 10.00
N HIS A 135 14.72 1.39 9.13
CA HIS A 135 14.37 0.87 7.82
C HIS A 135 14.11 -0.63 7.83
N PHE A 136 13.04 -1.05 7.14
CA PHE A 136 12.62 -2.44 7.05
C PHE A 136 12.27 -2.77 5.60
N ASP A 137 12.88 -3.82 5.06
CA ASP A 137 12.46 -4.41 3.79
C ASP A 137 11.68 -5.68 4.10
N ALA A 138 10.50 -5.80 3.52
CA ALA A 138 9.61 -6.91 3.75
C ALA A 138 9.09 -7.51 2.45
N PHE A 139 8.71 -8.78 2.52
CA PHE A 139 7.98 -9.48 1.47
C PHE A 139 6.63 -9.91 1.98
N LEU A 140 5.57 -9.59 1.23
CA LEU A 140 4.21 -10.05 1.48
C LEU A 140 3.67 -10.73 0.22
N ARG A 141 3.05 -11.89 0.40
CA ARG A 141 2.27 -12.52 -0.66
C ARG A 141 0.80 -12.28 -0.39
N LEU A 142 0.24 -11.35 -1.17
CA LEU A 142 -1.16 -10.99 -1.06
C LEU A 142 -2.02 -12.00 -1.83
N SER A 143 -3.23 -12.26 -1.32
CA SER A 143 -4.19 -13.13 -1.98
C SER A 143 -5.59 -12.56 -1.89
N LYS A 144 -6.29 -12.53 -3.01
CA LYS A 144 -7.73 -12.27 -3.08
C LYS A 144 -8.41 -13.55 -3.52
N ARG A 145 -9.30 -14.07 -2.66
CA ARG A 145 -10.11 -15.25 -2.98
C ARG A 145 -11.22 -14.87 -3.95
N GLN A 146 -11.22 -15.55 -5.09
CA GLN A 146 -12.25 -15.49 -6.12
C GLN A 146 -12.42 -16.89 -6.72
N VAL A 147 -13.29 -17.07 -7.74
CA VAL A 147 -13.39 -18.32 -8.51
C VAL A 147 -12.01 -18.75 -9.02
N THR A 148 -11.23 -17.80 -9.53
CA THR A 148 -9.78 -17.98 -9.75
C THR A 148 -9.07 -17.06 -8.77
N PRO A 149 -8.28 -17.59 -7.81
CA PRO A 149 -7.58 -16.75 -6.86
C PRO A 149 -6.57 -15.87 -7.58
N ILE A 150 -6.40 -14.64 -7.09
CA ILE A 150 -5.34 -13.74 -7.51
C ILE A 150 -4.31 -13.73 -6.40
N VAL A 151 -3.06 -13.95 -6.76
CA VAL A 151 -1.92 -13.94 -5.84
C VAL A 151 -0.88 -12.97 -6.37
N LEU A 152 -0.43 -12.07 -5.49
CA LEU A 152 0.56 -11.05 -5.80
C LEU A 152 1.77 -11.20 -4.87
N ASN A 153 2.97 -11.24 -5.46
CA ASN A 153 4.21 -11.08 -4.74
C ASN A 153 4.48 -9.58 -4.58
N THR A 154 4.67 -9.13 -3.35
CA THR A 154 4.84 -7.70 -3.04
C THR A 154 6.07 -7.52 -2.17
N GLN A 155 7.02 -6.70 -2.63
CA GLN A 155 8.15 -6.23 -1.82
C GLN A 155 7.82 -4.83 -1.31
N LEU A 156 8.11 -4.58 -0.06
CA LEU A 156 7.85 -3.32 0.63
C LEU A 156 9.14 -2.80 1.23
N SER A 157 9.30 -1.48 1.19
CA SER A 157 10.26 -0.76 2.03
C SER A 157 9.49 0.10 3.02
N ALA A 158 9.81 -0.02 4.30
CA ALA A 158 9.15 0.71 5.38
C ALA A 158 10.15 1.54 6.16
N LEU A 159 9.73 2.74 6.57
CA LEU A 159 10.50 3.65 7.42
C LEU A 159 9.66 4.01 8.64
N TYR A 160 10.18 3.71 9.83
CA TYR A 160 9.66 4.20 11.10
C TYR A 160 10.28 5.55 11.44
N LYS A 161 9.48 6.45 12.02
CA LYS A 161 9.92 7.75 12.53
C LYS A 161 9.21 8.03 13.86
N SER A 162 9.97 8.14 14.94
CA SER A 162 9.50 8.77 16.18
C SER A 162 9.38 10.27 15.96
N VAL A 163 8.22 10.83 16.22
CA VAL A 163 7.97 12.29 16.12
C VAL A 163 8.24 12.94 17.49
N ASP A 164 7.68 12.36 18.54
CA ASP A 164 7.90 12.70 19.94
C ASP A 164 7.51 11.49 20.83
N PRO A 165 7.54 11.60 22.18
CA PRO A 165 7.23 10.46 23.07
C PRO A 165 5.83 9.86 22.89
N THR A 166 4.88 10.61 22.35
CA THR A 166 3.48 10.19 22.19
C THR A 166 3.07 10.00 20.73
N ARG A 167 3.93 10.37 19.76
CA ARG A 167 3.58 10.35 18.35
C ARG A 167 4.66 9.69 17.49
N ALA A 168 4.21 8.87 16.57
CA ALA A 168 5.08 8.20 15.62
C ALA A 168 4.40 8.04 14.24
N SER A 169 5.19 7.78 13.22
CA SER A 169 4.73 7.45 11.88
C SER A 169 5.50 6.27 11.29
N ILE A 170 4.83 5.52 10.42
CA ILE A 170 5.43 4.47 9.60
C ILE A 170 4.98 4.70 8.16
N VAL A 171 5.94 4.78 7.25
CA VAL A 171 5.68 4.90 5.81
C VAL A 171 6.15 3.63 5.14
N CYS A 172 5.23 2.91 4.50
CA CYS A 172 5.53 1.70 3.74
C CYS A 172 5.23 1.95 2.27
N ARG A 173 6.17 1.68 1.36
CA ARG A 173 5.97 1.77 -0.08
C ARG A 173 6.33 0.46 -0.75
N SER A 174 5.49 0.05 -1.72
CA SER A 174 5.85 -1.08 -2.56
C SER A 174 7.04 -0.73 -3.45
N THR A 175 8.04 -1.58 -3.49
CA THR A 175 9.19 -1.48 -4.39
C THR A 175 9.07 -2.43 -5.58
N HIS A 176 8.29 -3.51 -5.43
CA HIS A 176 7.95 -4.45 -6.48
C HIS A 176 6.60 -5.08 -6.20
N ILE A 177 5.76 -5.22 -7.22
CA ILE A 177 4.53 -5.98 -7.18
C ILE A 177 4.44 -6.77 -8.48
N ALA A 178 4.23 -8.09 -8.38
CA ALA A 178 4.05 -8.96 -9.53
C ALA A 178 2.96 -9.99 -9.31
N GLU A 179 2.22 -10.32 -10.37
CA GLU A 179 1.21 -11.36 -10.36
C GLU A 179 1.85 -12.75 -10.46
N VAL A 180 1.39 -13.68 -9.62
CA VAL A 180 1.82 -15.09 -9.70
C VAL A 180 1.22 -15.74 -10.94
N ALA A 181 2.06 -16.42 -11.73
CA ALA A 181 1.65 -17.02 -13.00
C ALA A 181 0.59 -18.13 -12.82
N HIS A 182 0.74 -18.96 -11.79
CA HIS A 182 -0.13 -20.13 -11.53
C HIS A 182 -0.70 -20.08 -10.10
N PRO A 183 -1.67 -19.19 -9.81
CA PRO A 183 -2.13 -18.93 -8.44
C PRO A 183 -2.85 -20.12 -7.77
N ASN A 184 -3.26 -21.13 -8.54
CA ASN A 184 -3.85 -22.37 -8.02
C ASN A 184 -2.80 -23.41 -7.56
N LYS A 185 -1.51 -23.19 -7.82
CA LYS A 185 -0.43 -24.14 -7.54
C LYS A 185 0.62 -23.52 -6.63
N LYS A 186 0.55 -23.82 -5.32
CA LYS A 186 1.45 -23.24 -4.31
C LYS A 186 2.93 -23.39 -4.62
N SER A 187 3.35 -24.52 -5.21
CA SER A 187 4.75 -24.78 -5.55
C SER A 187 5.33 -23.87 -6.64
N THR A 188 4.50 -23.06 -7.28
CA THR A 188 4.89 -22.13 -8.37
C THR A 188 4.64 -20.67 -8.00
N TYR A 189 4.41 -20.35 -6.73
CA TYR A 189 4.13 -18.99 -6.29
C TYR A 189 5.29 -18.01 -6.51
N ASP A 190 6.50 -18.49 -6.70
CA ASP A 190 7.66 -17.67 -7.06
C ASP A 190 7.78 -17.43 -8.57
N GLN A 191 6.91 -18.05 -9.38
CA GLN A 191 6.83 -17.79 -10.83
C GLN A 191 5.91 -16.59 -11.07
N GLU A 192 6.50 -15.47 -11.36
CA GLU A 192 5.80 -14.25 -11.67
C GLU A 192 5.40 -14.21 -13.15
N ARG A 193 4.26 -13.57 -13.44
CA ARG A 193 3.88 -13.27 -14.83
C ARG A 193 4.86 -12.27 -15.41
N SER A 194 5.09 -12.39 -16.71
CA SER A 194 5.68 -11.25 -17.43
C SER A 194 4.74 -10.07 -17.33
N ALA A 195 5.27 -8.91 -17.44
CA ALA A 195 4.47 -7.73 -17.37
C ALA A 195 3.48 -7.62 -18.55
N GLU A 196 3.80 -8.17 -19.74
CA GLU A 196 2.91 -8.26 -20.89
C GLU A 196 1.68 -9.16 -20.61
N ASP A 197 1.88 -10.21 -19.79
CA ASP A 197 0.83 -11.17 -19.42
C ASP A 197 0.07 -10.77 -18.14
N ALA A 198 0.55 -9.77 -17.42
CA ALA A 198 -0.08 -9.30 -16.20
C ALA A 198 -1.42 -8.60 -16.49
N ALA A 199 -2.40 -8.79 -15.62
CA ALA A 199 -3.71 -8.16 -15.75
C ALA A 199 -3.72 -6.71 -15.24
N GLY A 200 -2.70 -6.31 -14.47
CA GLY A 200 -2.61 -4.97 -13.85
C GLY A 200 -3.52 -4.83 -12.65
N TYR A 201 -3.66 -5.90 -11.87
CA TYR A 201 -4.49 -5.88 -10.67
C TYR A 201 -3.98 -4.87 -9.62
N LEU A 202 -2.67 -4.74 -9.49
CA LEU A 202 -2.05 -3.80 -8.57
C LEU A 202 -0.65 -3.44 -9.07
N TYR A 203 -0.38 -2.15 -9.29
CA TYR A 203 0.91 -1.64 -9.73
C TYR A 203 1.72 -1.03 -8.59
N ARG A 204 1.01 -0.33 -7.65
CA ARG A 204 1.59 0.38 -6.51
C ARG A 204 0.70 0.22 -5.29
N LEU A 205 1.33 0.17 -4.12
CA LEU A 205 0.65 0.07 -2.83
C LEU A 205 1.50 0.77 -1.76
N ASN A 206 0.96 1.81 -1.18
CA ASN A 206 1.59 2.56 -0.10
C ASN A 206 0.70 2.56 1.12
N PHE A 207 1.31 2.44 2.30
CA PHE A 207 0.65 2.53 3.60
C PHE A 207 1.32 3.62 4.42
N TYR A 208 0.52 4.43 5.10
CA TYR A 208 0.97 5.48 6.01
C TYR A 208 0.26 5.28 7.33
N TYR A 209 0.99 4.90 8.37
CA TYR A 209 0.47 4.83 9.72
C TYR A 209 0.89 6.06 10.51
N ARG A 210 -0.04 6.62 11.27
CA ARG A 210 0.21 7.67 12.24
C ARG A 210 -0.37 7.24 13.57
N LEU A 211 0.45 7.32 14.61
CA LEU A 211 0.17 6.85 15.94
C LEU A 211 0.17 8.03 16.90
N HIS A 212 -0.90 8.22 17.65
CA HIS A 212 -0.98 9.27 18.67
C HIS A 212 -1.51 8.70 19.99
N GLN A 213 -0.63 8.62 20.98
CA GLN A 213 -0.94 8.14 22.32
C GLN A 213 -1.54 9.25 23.17
N THR A 214 -2.60 8.91 23.89
CA THR A 214 -3.28 9.73 24.89
C THR A 214 -3.27 9.00 26.24
N ASP A 215 -3.80 9.63 27.28
CA ASP A 215 -3.90 9.00 28.60
C ASP A 215 -4.81 7.74 28.59
N ASP A 216 -5.80 7.71 27.72
CA ASP A 216 -6.78 6.60 27.61
C ASP A 216 -6.31 5.46 26.71
N GLY A 217 -5.34 5.69 25.82
CA GLY A 217 -4.86 4.71 24.85
C GLY A 217 -4.26 5.33 23.60
N LEU A 218 -4.30 4.61 22.49
CA LEU A 218 -3.65 4.99 21.24
C LEU A 218 -4.65 5.12 20.10
N TYR A 219 -4.65 6.26 19.42
CA TYR A 219 -5.28 6.43 18.11
C TYR A 219 -4.30 6.01 17.01
N VAL A 220 -4.81 5.24 16.04
CA VAL A 220 -4.09 4.84 14.84
C VAL A 220 -4.86 5.33 13.63
N GLU A 221 -4.23 6.16 12.83
CA GLU A 221 -4.69 6.53 11.49
C GLU A 221 -3.88 5.72 10.47
N LEU A 222 -4.57 5.04 9.56
CA LEU A 222 -4.00 4.33 8.42
C LEU A 222 -4.50 4.99 7.14
N GLU A 223 -3.60 5.46 6.30
CA GLU A 223 -3.92 5.83 4.92
C GLU A 223 -3.31 4.81 3.96
N LEU A 224 -4.09 4.31 3.01
CA LEU A 224 -3.67 3.35 2.00
C LEU A 224 -3.93 3.94 0.62
N ILE A 225 -2.87 4.09 -0.16
CA ILE A 225 -2.93 4.55 -1.56
C ILE A 225 -2.50 3.42 -2.47
N SER A 226 -3.32 3.13 -3.47
CA SER A 226 -3.03 2.08 -4.45
C SER A 226 -3.27 2.57 -5.88
N LEU A 227 -2.55 1.96 -6.80
CA LEU A 227 -2.73 2.14 -8.24
C LEU A 227 -2.92 0.79 -8.91
N SER A 228 -3.96 0.67 -9.71
CA SER A 228 -4.28 -0.51 -10.53
C SER A 228 -4.75 -0.09 -11.92
N ARG A 229 -4.96 -1.07 -12.80
CA ARG A 229 -5.60 -0.82 -14.10
C ARG A 229 -7.09 -0.56 -13.89
N PRO A 230 -7.70 0.45 -14.52
CA PRO A 230 -9.15 0.65 -14.45
C PRO A 230 -9.91 -0.50 -15.14
N GLY A 231 -11.02 -0.91 -14.53
CA GLY A 231 -12.09 -1.74 -15.08
C GLY A 231 -11.70 -2.86 -16.03
N GLY A 232 -11.02 -3.89 -15.54
CA GLY A 232 -10.82 -5.13 -16.28
C GLY A 232 -10.20 -4.96 -17.64
N GLY A 233 -8.87 -4.99 -17.72
CA GLY A 233 -8.16 -5.04 -18.99
C GLY A 233 -8.81 -6.02 -19.96
N LEU A 234 -8.90 -5.62 -21.22
CA LEU A 234 -9.52 -6.33 -22.34
C LEU A 234 -8.80 -7.66 -22.68
N HIS A 235 -8.73 -8.58 -21.73
CA HIS A 235 -8.54 -9.99 -22.05
C HIS A 235 -9.92 -10.64 -22.10
N PRO A 236 -10.36 -11.11 -23.28
CA PRO A 236 -11.63 -11.82 -23.40
C PRO A 236 -11.66 -12.97 -22.38
N GLY A 237 -12.62 -12.90 -21.44
CA GLY A 237 -12.83 -13.95 -20.43
C GLY A 237 -12.29 -13.68 -19.03
N ARG A 238 -11.65 -12.54 -18.72
CA ARG A 238 -11.23 -12.15 -17.37
C ARG A 238 -12.02 -10.94 -16.89
N PHE A 239 -13.08 -11.19 -16.17
CA PHE A 239 -13.79 -10.15 -15.42
C PHE A 239 -12.99 -9.80 -14.16
N LEU A 240 -12.49 -8.57 -14.06
CA LEU A 240 -11.83 -8.02 -12.86
C LEU A 240 -12.84 -7.65 -11.75
N SER A 241 -14.13 -7.99 -11.92
CA SER A 241 -15.15 -7.70 -10.92
C SER A 241 -14.73 -8.26 -9.56
N GLY A 242 -14.54 -7.38 -8.59
CA GLY A 242 -14.19 -7.71 -7.21
C GLY A 242 -12.73 -7.50 -6.82
N PHE A 243 -11.80 -7.22 -7.75
CA PHE A 243 -10.44 -6.86 -7.34
C PHE A 243 -10.32 -5.37 -6.95
N GLU A 244 -11.19 -4.53 -7.48
CA GLU A 244 -11.29 -3.11 -7.12
C GLU A 244 -11.56 -2.91 -5.61
N SER A 245 -12.08 -3.91 -4.90
CA SER A 245 -12.25 -3.86 -3.45
C SER A 245 -10.98 -4.22 -2.65
N LEU A 246 -9.92 -4.76 -3.28
CA LEU A 246 -8.73 -5.20 -2.56
C LEU A 246 -8.11 -4.13 -1.65
N PRO A 247 -7.95 -2.87 -2.09
CA PRO A 247 -7.37 -1.83 -1.23
C PRO A 247 -8.20 -1.60 0.02
N ARG A 248 -9.53 -1.51 -0.11
CA ARG A 248 -10.43 -1.38 1.03
C ARG A 248 -10.42 -2.63 1.92
N ASP A 249 -10.44 -3.83 1.33
CA ASP A 249 -10.37 -5.10 2.07
C ASP A 249 -9.05 -5.22 2.88
N LEU A 250 -7.95 -4.69 2.36
CA LEU A 250 -6.67 -4.61 3.08
C LEU A 250 -6.79 -3.68 4.29
N VAL A 251 -7.38 -2.50 4.12
CA VAL A 251 -7.61 -1.56 5.23
C VAL A 251 -8.48 -2.21 6.30
N GLU A 252 -9.61 -2.84 5.94
CA GLU A 252 -10.48 -3.57 6.87
C GLU A 252 -9.69 -4.65 7.61
N ALA A 253 -8.91 -5.47 6.89
CA ALA A 253 -8.12 -6.52 7.48
C ALA A 253 -7.06 -6.01 8.47
N PHE A 254 -6.42 -4.87 8.16
CA PHE A 254 -5.46 -4.25 9.08
C PHE A 254 -6.14 -3.76 10.37
N LEU A 255 -7.32 -3.13 10.27
CA LEU A 255 -8.06 -2.71 11.46
C LEU A 255 -8.54 -3.91 12.30
N ASP A 256 -9.06 -4.95 11.65
CA ASP A 256 -9.48 -6.19 12.31
C ASP A 256 -8.30 -6.88 12.99
N GLY A 257 -7.15 -6.98 12.32
CA GLY A 257 -5.93 -7.55 12.90
C GLY A 257 -5.40 -6.75 14.10
N LEU A 258 -5.50 -5.41 14.05
CA LEU A 258 -5.19 -4.56 15.21
C LEU A 258 -6.19 -4.82 16.34
N ARG A 259 -7.48 -4.93 16.05
CA ARG A 259 -8.51 -5.21 17.07
C ARG A 259 -8.35 -6.59 17.69
N ASP A 260 -7.97 -7.59 16.90
CA ASP A 260 -7.70 -8.96 17.38
C ASP A 260 -6.45 -9.00 18.28
N ALA A 261 -5.40 -8.24 17.92
CA ALA A 261 -4.16 -8.17 18.69
C ALA A 261 -4.32 -7.33 19.98
N PHE A 262 -5.19 -6.31 19.94
CA PHE A 262 -5.41 -5.33 21.00
C PHE A 262 -6.93 -5.19 21.27
N PRO A 263 -7.56 -6.21 21.88
CA PRO A 263 -9.00 -6.20 22.13
C PRO A 263 -9.38 -5.14 23.17
N LEU A 264 -10.58 -4.59 23.03
CA LEU A 264 -11.17 -3.70 24.04
C LEU A 264 -11.27 -4.46 25.38
N ARG A 265 -10.85 -3.81 26.43
CA ARG A 265 -10.93 -4.35 27.79
C ARG A 265 -12.14 -3.70 28.48
N HIS A 266 -13.27 -4.36 28.40
CA HIS A 266 -14.49 -3.98 29.12
C HIS A 266 -14.38 -4.27 30.61
#